data_da303fc69d7079ed670ff814039b99d3
#
_entry.id   da303fc69d7079ed670ff814039b99d3
#
_cell.length_a   1.000
_cell.length_b   1.000
_cell.length_c   1.000
_cell.angle_alpha   90.00
_cell.angle_beta   90.00
_cell.angle_gamma   90.00
#
_symmetry.space_group_name_H-M   'P 1'
#
loop_
_entity.id
_entity.type
_entity.pdbx_description
1 polymer ?
#
loop_
_entity_poly.entity_id
_entity_poly.type
_entity_poly.pdbx_seq_one_letter_code
_entity_poly.pdbx_strand_id
1 'polypeptide(L)'
;MKKILVALVAIAAFWACSSEKKELTYRGLSMGLPFQTFIDSLQQRGFAVDSAKTDSAFQMVVMGCDAVRYRLVIAQKDGQVAALQENWNLLSNDSTRQLWQQMRDDFEKDLGAWPNMPKHGDDHKIAKFEADGGFITLTLENTYKPTLTVRYDRK
;
A
#
# COMPACT_ATOMS: atom_id res chain seq x y z
N MET A 1 -18.49 -25.83 -62.70
CA MET A 1 -19.08 -25.53 -61.42
C MET A 1 -18.00 -25.72 -60.35
N LYS A 2 -17.40 -24.62 -59.89
CA LYS A 2 -16.30 -24.65 -58.89
C LYS A 2 -16.92 -24.44 -57.51
N LYS A 3 -16.80 -25.42 -56.62
CA LYS A 3 -17.24 -25.32 -55.23
C LYS A 3 -16.13 -24.64 -54.44
N ILE A 4 -16.40 -23.43 -53.98
CA ILE A 4 -15.53 -22.70 -53.08
C ILE A 4 -15.84 -23.16 -51.65
N LEU A 5 -14.90 -23.88 -51.03
CA LEU A 5 -14.98 -24.28 -49.63
C LEU A 5 -14.45 -23.10 -48.79
N VAL A 6 -15.35 -22.39 -48.13
CA VAL A 6 -14.97 -21.35 -47.16
C VAL A 6 -14.66 -22.03 -45.84
N ALA A 7 -13.39 -22.15 -45.51
CA ALA A 7 -12.93 -22.59 -44.20
C ALA A 7 -13.06 -21.43 -43.22
N LEU A 8 -14.05 -21.50 -42.34
CA LEU A 8 -14.25 -20.57 -41.24
C LEU A 8 -13.25 -20.93 -40.13
N VAL A 9 -12.12 -20.23 -40.08
CA VAL A 9 -11.16 -20.35 -38.98
C VAL A 9 -11.73 -19.55 -37.82
N ALA A 10 -12.33 -20.26 -36.86
CA ALA A 10 -12.72 -19.68 -35.55
C ALA A 10 -11.45 -19.44 -34.73
N ILE A 11 -10.96 -18.22 -34.77
CA ILE A 11 -9.92 -17.76 -33.84
C ILE A 11 -10.62 -17.58 -32.47
N ALA A 12 -10.58 -18.63 -31.66
CA ALA A 12 -10.89 -18.53 -30.27
C ALA A 12 -9.77 -17.70 -29.62
N ALA A 13 -9.98 -16.39 -29.53
CA ALA A 13 -9.18 -15.54 -28.66
C ALA A 13 -9.44 -15.97 -27.22
N PHE A 14 -8.60 -16.83 -26.67
CA PHE A 14 -8.49 -17.02 -25.25
C PHE A 14 -8.00 -15.70 -24.64
N TRP A 15 -8.92 -14.85 -24.28
CA TRP A 15 -8.66 -13.79 -23.34
C TRP A 15 -8.41 -14.48 -22.00
N ALA A 16 -7.16 -14.85 -21.76
CA ALA A 16 -6.69 -15.11 -20.42
C ALA A 16 -6.86 -13.78 -19.67
N CYS A 17 -7.92 -13.66 -18.91
CA CYS A 17 -8.06 -12.65 -17.88
C CYS A 17 -7.02 -12.98 -16.78
N SER A 18 -5.74 -12.76 -17.05
CA SER A 18 -4.79 -12.56 -15.99
C SER A 18 -5.18 -11.21 -15.39
N SER A 19 -5.76 -11.22 -14.21
CA SER A 19 -5.92 -9.99 -13.42
C SER A 19 -4.49 -9.49 -13.15
N GLU A 20 -4.01 -8.58 -13.99
CA GLU A 20 -2.73 -7.91 -13.75
C GLU A 20 -2.83 -7.26 -12.38
N LYS A 21 -1.94 -7.66 -11.46
CA LYS A 21 -1.85 -7.03 -10.16
C LYS A 21 -1.47 -5.58 -10.37
N LYS A 22 -2.18 -4.68 -9.69
CA LYS A 22 -1.85 -3.26 -9.76
C LYS A 22 -0.50 -3.01 -9.12
N GLU A 23 0.29 -2.11 -9.70
CA GLU A 23 1.59 -1.69 -9.20
C GLU A 23 1.47 -1.18 -7.75
N LEU A 24 2.48 -1.51 -6.92
CA LEU A 24 2.58 -1.00 -5.57
C LEU A 24 2.89 0.50 -5.61
N THR A 25 1.91 1.31 -5.27
CA THR A 25 2.03 2.77 -5.21
C THR A 25 1.62 3.28 -3.83
N TYR A 26 2.20 4.40 -3.43
CA TYR A 26 1.77 5.17 -2.27
C TYR A 26 1.17 6.50 -2.74
N ARG A 27 -0.14 6.68 -2.59
CA ARG A 27 -0.87 7.87 -3.06
C ARG A 27 -0.56 8.23 -4.51
N GLY A 28 -0.47 7.22 -5.38
CA GLY A 28 -0.13 7.39 -6.79
C GLY A 28 1.36 7.66 -7.09
N LEU A 29 2.25 7.57 -6.10
CA LEU A 29 3.70 7.52 -6.30
C LEU A 29 4.16 6.08 -6.36
N SER A 30 4.86 5.70 -7.43
CA SER A 30 5.48 4.38 -7.52
C SER A 30 6.49 4.17 -6.41
N MET A 31 6.41 3.03 -5.72
CA MET A 31 7.44 2.61 -4.76
C MET A 31 8.77 2.25 -5.43
N GLY A 32 8.79 2.12 -6.76
CA GLY A 32 9.99 1.89 -7.56
C GLY A 32 10.84 3.13 -7.84
N LEU A 33 10.36 4.34 -7.47
CA LEU A 33 11.13 5.57 -7.66
C LEU A 33 12.44 5.57 -6.84
N PRO A 34 13.51 6.26 -7.32
CA PRO A 34 14.67 6.55 -6.51
C PRO A 34 14.27 7.23 -5.20
N PHE A 35 14.93 6.85 -4.09
CA PHE A 35 14.55 7.29 -2.75
C PHE A 35 14.42 8.82 -2.64
N GLN A 36 15.43 9.57 -3.12
CA GLN A 36 15.40 11.04 -3.03
C GLN A 36 14.23 11.63 -3.84
N THR A 37 13.98 11.12 -5.05
CA THR A 37 12.85 11.55 -5.89
C THR A 37 11.50 11.30 -5.20
N PHE A 38 11.39 10.17 -4.48
CA PHE A 38 10.19 9.85 -3.71
C PHE A 38 9.99 10.83 -2.55
N ILE A 39 11.05 11.14 -1.79
CA ILE A 39 11.02 12.12 -0.69
C ILE A 39 10.64 13.52 -1.21
N ASP A 40 11.29 13.98 -2.28
CA ASP A 40 11.02 15.29 -2.90
C ASP A 40 9.55 15.39 -3.37
N SER A 41 9.02 14.30 -3.93
CA SER A 41 7.61 14.23 -4.34
C SER A 41 6.64 14.30 -3.16
N LEU A 42 6.99 13.72 -2.01
CA LEU A 42 6.21 13.84 -0.78
C LEU A 42 6.28 15.27 -0.22
N GLN A 43 7.44 15.90 -0.26
CA GLN A 43 7.60 17.31 0.18
C GLN A 43 6.75 18.25 -0.65
N GLN A 44 6.68 18.08 -1.98
CA GLN A 44 5.78 18.83 -2.85
C GLN A 44 4.29 18.64 -2.51
N ARG A 45 3.94 17.56 -1.84
CA ARG A 45 2.58 17.28 -1.34
C ARG A 45 2.34 17.74 0.09
N GLY A 46 3.26 18.51 0.67
CA GLY A 46 3.13 19.11 1.99
C GLY A 46 3.66 18.26 3.14
N PHE A 47 4.35 17.14 2.87
CA PHE A 47 5.06 16.42 3.92
C PHE A 47 6.39 17.10 4.24
N ALA A 48 6.70 17.24 5.53
CA ALA A 48 7.97 17.78 5.99
C ALA A 48 8.79 16.69 6.70
N VAL A 49 10.10 16.71 6.50
CA VAL A 49 11.02 15.80 7.21
C VAL A 49 11.10 16.20 8.69
N ASP A 50 10.85 15.25 9.58
CA ASP A 50 11.09 15.37 11.02
C ASP A 50 12.54 14.97 11.31
N SER A 51 13.45 15.94 11.26
CA SER A 51 14.88 15.70 11.43
C SER A 51 15.24 15.15 12.81
N ALA A 52 14.45 15.46 13.84
CA ALA A 52 14.67 14.95 15.19
C ALA A 52 14.38 13.43 15.31
N LYS A 53 13.61 12.86 14.38
CA LYS A 53 13.23 11.44 14.36
C LYS A 53 13.80 10.69 13.16
N THR A 54 14.39 11.40 12.22
CA THR A 54 15.07 10.81 11.07
C THR A 54 16.41 10.21 11.53
N ASP A 55 16.65 8.96 11.16
CA ASP A 55 17.88 8.25 11.50
C ASP A 55 18.60 7.81 10.24
N SER A 56 19.67 8.53 9.89
CA SER A 56 20.48 8.23 8.73
C SER A 56 21.30 6.93 8.88
N ALA A 57 21.64 6.53 10.12
CA ALA A 57 22.37 5.29 10.37
C ALA A 57 21.52 4.05 10.05
N PHE A 58 20.19 4.14 10.26
CA PHE A 58 19.25 3.10 9.88
C PHE A 58 18.61 3.32 8.49
N GLN A 59 19.13 4.28 7.71
CA GLN A 59 18.61 4.61 6.38
C GLN A 59 17.08 4.88 6.39
N MET A 60 16.62 5.59 7.41
CA MET A 60 15.21 5.88 7.67
C MET A 60 14.95 7.39 7.67
N VAL A 61 13.87 7.80 7.01
CA VAL A 61 13.35 9.17 7.08
C VAL A 61 11.97 9.16 7.71
N VAL A 62 11.75 10.04 8.68
CA VAL A 62 10.44 10.29 9.26
C VAL A 62 9.87 11.58 8.70
N MET A 63 8.64 11.55 8.21
CA MET A 63 7.95 12.71 7.66
C MET A 63 6.59 12.90 8.34
N GLY A 64 6.15 14.15 8.43
CA GLY A 64 4.83 14.53 8.92
C GLY A 64 4.18 15.56 7.99
N CYS A 65 2.86 15.67 8.10
CA CYS A 65 2.07 16.69 7.42
C CYS A 65 0.92 17.08 8.35
N ASP A 66 0.68 18.38 8.52
CA ASP A 66 -0.39 18.88 9.39
C ASP A 66 -1.79 18.52 8.90
N ALA A 67 -1.92 18.28 7.60
CA ALA A 67 -3.19 17.88 6.99
C ALA A 67 -3.62 16.43 7.27
N VAL A 68 -2.72 15.59 7.81
CA VAL A 68 -2.99 14.18 8.06
C VAL A 68 -2.71 13.77 9.51
N ARG A 69 -3.46 12.78 10.01
CA ARG A 69 -3.36 12.30 11.39
C ARG A 69 -2.37 11.15 11.57
N TYR A 70 -1.36 11.07 10.72
CA TYR A 70 -0.34 10.03 10.80
C TYR A 70 1.05 10.59 10.49
N ARG A 71 2.07 9.81 10.86
CA ARG A 71 3.45 10.02 10.47
C ARG A 71 3.88 8.94 9.52
N LEU A 72 4.70 9.32 8.55
CA LEU A 72 5.36 8.39 7.66
C LEU A 72 6.73 8.02 8.22
N VAL A 73 7.04 6.74 8.15
CA VAL A 73 8.39 6.20 8.34
C VAL A 73 8.78 5.53 7.03
N ILE A 74 9.83 6.01 6.40
CA ILE A 74 10.24 5.55 5.08
C ILE A 74 11.66 4.99 5.19
N ALA A 75 11.80 3.71 4.90
CA ALA A 75 13.08 3.02 4.87
C ALA A 75 13.59 2.89 3.43
N GLN A 76 14.89 3.06 3.25
CA GLN A 76 15.56 2.82 1.98
C GLN A 76 16.49 1.62 2.03
N LYS A 77 16.74 1.06 0.85
CA LYS A 77 17.78 0.09 0.60
C LYS A 77 18.34 0.33 -0.80
N ASP A 78 19.66 0.42 -0.90
CA ASP A 78 20.35 0.62 -2.20
C ASP A 78 19.86 1.82 -3.01
N GLY A 79 19.52 2.93 -2.31
CA GLY A 79 19.04 4.17 -2.93
C GLY A 79 17.58 4.13 -3.43
N GLN A 80 16.84 3.11 -3.04
CA GLN A 80 15.43 2.94 -3.40
C GLN A 80 14.56 2.82 -2.15
N VAL A 81 13.28 3.16 -2.25
CA VAL A 81 12.32 2.92 -1.17
C VAL A 81 12.18 1.41 -0.96
N ALA A 82 12.48 0.92 0.23
CA ALA A 82 12.31 -0.49 0.59
C ALA A 82 10.98 -0.73 1.30
N ALA A 83 10.61 0.18 2.21
CA ALA A 83 9.34 0.12 2.92
C ALA A 83 8.86 1.52 3.29
N LEU A 84 7.56 1.67 3.44
CA LEU A 84 6.91 2.86 3.95
C LEU A 84 5.84 2.44 4.96
N GLN A 85 5.74 3.15 6.09
CA GLN A 85 4.73 2.88 7.10
C GLN A 85 4.05 4.16 7.54
N GLU A 86 2.73 4.17 7.50
CA GLU A 86 1.88 5.16 8.16
C GLU A 86 1.63 4.72 9.60
N ASN A 87 1.91 5.60 10.56
CA ASN A 87 1.58 5.41 11.98
C ASN A 87 0.48 6.40 12.34
N TRP A 88 -0.74 5.92 12.46
CA TRP A 88 -1.91 6.74 12.73
C TRP A 88 -2.06 7.05 14.20
N ASN A 89 -2.30 8.32 14.51
CA ASN A 89 -2.55 8.80 15.85
C ASN A 89 -4.07 8.99 16.06
N LEU A 90 -4.71 8.02 16.66
CA LEU A 90 -6.15 7.97 16.85
C LEU A 90 -6.53 8.10 18.33
N LEU A 91 -7.77 8.57 18.59
CA LEU A 91 -8.22 8.96 19.92
C LEU A 91 -8.96 7.84 20.67
N SER A 92 -9.50 6.84 19.95
CA SER A 92 -10.29 5.77 20.55
C SER A 92 -10.19 4.46 19.77
N ASN A 93 -10.49 3.35 20.46
CA ASN A 93 -10.58 2.02 19.83
C ASN A 93 -11.65 1.98 18.74
N ASP A 94 -12.79 2.66 18.94
CA ASP A 94 -13.87 2.67 17.96
C ASP A 94 -13.47 3.40 16.67
N SER A 95 -12.85 4.57 16.79
CA SER A 95 -12.34 5.29 15.61
C SER A 95 -11.27 4.50 14.86
N THR A 96 -10.44 3.73 15.58
CA THR A 96 -9.44 2.85 15.00
C THR A 96 -10.08 1.70 14.22
N ARG A 97 -11.10 1.05 14.79
CA ARG A 97 -11.85 -0.05 14.12
C ARG A 97 -12.57 0.45 12.86
N GLN A 98 -13.23 1.61 12.94
CA GLN A 98 -13.93 2.21 11.79
C GLN A 98 -12.96 2.55 10.66
N LEU A 99 -11.84 3.21 10.99
CA LEU A 99 -10.84 3.57 9.99
C LEU A 99 -10.18 2.33 9.37
N TRP A 100 -9.88 1.31 10.19
CA TRP A 100 -9.35 0.04 9.69
C TRP A 100 -10.29 -0.61 8.69
N GLN A 101 -11.60 -0.66 9.03
CA GLN A 101 -12.61 -1.23 8.14
C GLN A 101 -12.71 -0.46 6.82
N GLN A 102 -12.77 0.86 6.90
CA GLN A 102 -12.81 1.72 5.71
C GLN A 102 -11.59 1.51 4.82
N MET A 103 -10.38 1.53 5.39
CA MET A 103 -9.15 1.32 4.62
C MET A 103 -9.08 -0.07 3.99
N ARG A 104 -9.53 -1.10 4.70
CA ARG A 104 -9.58 -2.46 4.15
C ARG A 104 -10.48 -2.49 2.91
N ASP A 105 -11.67 -1.92 3.00
CA ASP A 105 -12.64 -1.91 1.91
C ASP A 105 -12.14 -1.07 0.72
N ASP A 106 -11.45 0.04 0.99
CA ASP A 106 -10.82 0.88 -0.03
C ASP A 106 -9.69 0.11 -0.75
N PHE A 107 -8.81 -0.60 -0.02
CA PHE A 107 -7.77 -1.43 -0.64
C PHE A 107 -8.34 -2.61 -1.42
N GLU A 108 -9.37 -3.28 -0.93
CA GLU A 108 -10.07 -4.35 -1.68
C GLU A 108 -10.59 -3.83 -3.02
N LYS A 109 -11.24 -2.67 -3.01
CA LYS A 109 -11.77 -2.02 -4.21
C LYS A 109 -10.66 -1.57 -5.16
N ASP A 110 -9.63 -0.92 -4.62
CA ASP A 110 -8.56 -0.34 -5.43
C ASP A 110 -7.67 -1.41 -6.06
N LEU A 111 -7.38 -2.48 -5.34
CA LEU A 111 -6.54 -3.58 -5.83
C LEU A 111 -7.35 -4.65 -6.58
N GLY A 112 -8.68 -4.68 -6.41
CA GLY A 112 -9.54 -5.71 -6.99
C GLY A 112 -9.25 -7.11 -6.43
N ALA A 113 -8.73 -7.19 -5.20
CA ALA A 113 -8.29 -8.43 -4.58
C ALA A 113 -8.63 -8.48 -3.09
N TRP A 114 -9.02 -9.65 -2.59
CA TRP A 114 -9.26 -9.89 -1.18
C TRP A 114 -7.95 -10.01 -0.40
N PRO A 115 -7.88 -9.46 0.82
CA PRO A 115 -6.68 -9.62 1.65
C PRO A 115 -6.57 -11.02 2.25
N ASN A 116 -5.34 -11.45 2.50
CA ASN A 116 -5.08 -12.50 3.47
C ASN A 116 -5.25 -11.91 4.89
N MET A 117 -6.06 -12.58 5.73
CA MET A 117 -6.40 -12.15 7.08
C MET A 117 -5.74 -13.06 8.13
N PRO A 118 -4.42 -12.92 8.42
CA PRO A 118 -3.73 -13.76 9.41
C PRO A 118 -4.22 -13.52 10.84
N LYS A 119 -4.84 -12.35 11.11
CA LYS A 119 -5.47 -11.98 12.38
C LYS A 119 -6.79 -11.27 12.14
N HIS A 120 -7.86 -11.66 12.87
CA HIS A 120 -9.22 -11.13 12.71
C HIS A 120 -10.00 -10.99 14.02
N GLY A 121 -9.31 -10.89 15.16
CA GLY A 121 -9.91 -10.52 16.45
C GLY A 121 -10.39 -9.07 16.47
N ASP A 122 -11.27 -8.72 17.41
CA ASP A 122 -11.86 -7.36 17.45
C ASP A 122 -10.83 -6.26 17.69
N ASP A 123 -9.86 -6.51 18.55
CA ASP A 123 -8.82 -5.55 18.95
C ASP A 123 -7.44 -5.87 18.37
N HIS A 124 -7.32 -6.91 17.57
CA HIS A 124 -6.10 -7.25 16.83
C HIS A 124 -6.47 -7.83 15.46
N LYS A 125 -6.33 -7.01 14.44
CA LYS A 125 -6.64 -7.38 13.04
C LYS A 125 -5.44 -7.10 12.14
N ILE A 126 -5.17 -8.01 11.23
CA ILE A 126 -4.16 -7.82 10.20
C ILE A 126 -4.79 -8.22 8.85
N ALA A 127 -4.76 -7.31 7.88
CA ALA A 127 -5.11 -7.59 6.50
C ALA A 127 -3.86 -7.37 5.63
N LYS A 128 -3.50 -8.35 4.81
CA LYS A 128 -2.36 -8.28 3.91
C LYS A 128 -2.82 -8.41 2.47
N PHE A 129 -2.56 -7.39 1.69
CA PHE A 129 -2.85 -7.32 0.25
C PHE A 129 -1.57 -7.54 -0.55
N GLU A 130 -1.68 -8.26 -1.66
CA GLU A 130 -0.58 -8.41 -2.60
C GLU A 130 -0.78 -7.47 -3.79
N ALA A 131 0.24 -6.67 -4.08
CA ALA A 131 0.31 -5.81 -5.25
C ALA A 131 1.49 -6.23 -6.13
N ASP A 132 1.55 -5.73 -7.37
CA ASP A 132 2.73 -5.91 -8.19
C ASP A 132 3.92 -5.14 -7.59
N GLY A 133 5.01 -5.84 -7.37
CA GLY A 133 6.22 -5.30 -6.71
C GLY A 133 6.19 -5.31 -5.19
N GLY A 134 5.13 -5.79 -4.50
CA GLY A 134 5.16 -5.86 -3.03
C GLY A 134 3.86 -6.18 -2.33
N PHE A 135 3.74 -5.67 -1.09
CA PHE A 135 2.60 -5.93 -0.21
C PHE A 135 2.15 -4.67 0.51
N ILE A 136 0.85 -4.61 0.83
CA ILE A 136 0.29 -3.64 1.77
C ILE A 136 -0.21 -4.42 2.97
N THR A 137 0.23 -4.06 4.17
CA THR A 137 -0.22 -4.67 5.43
C THR A 137 -0.92 -3.62 6.27
N LEU A 138 -2.18 -3.86 6.56
CA LEU A 138 -3.02 -3.03 7.41
C LEU A 138 -3.16 -3.70 8.77
N THR A 139 -2.69 -3.06 9.84
CA THR A 139 -2.69 -3.60 11.20
C THR A 139 -3.47 -2.71 12.13
N LEU A 140 -4.43 -3.28 12.85
CA LEU A 140 -5.09 -2.70 14.00
C LEU A 140 -4.62 -3.41 15.26
N GLU A 141 -4.20 -2.64 16.27
CA GLU A 141 -3.84 -3.13 17.59
C GLU A 141 -4.40 -2.17 18.64
N ASN A 142 -5.37 -2.63 19.43
CA ASN A 142 -6.11 -1.84 20.41
C ASN A 142 -5.92 -2.36 21.84
N THR A 143 -5.04 -3.34 22.07
CA THR A 143 -4.90 -4.01 23.39
C THR A 143 -4.49 -3.05 24.49
N TYR A 144 -3.55 -2.15 24.21
CA TYR A 144 -3.05 -1.18 25.22
C TYR A 144 -3.44 0.25 24.89
N LYS A 145 -3.38 0.61 23.61
CA LYS A 145 -3.75 1.93 23.10
C LYS A 145 -4.22 1.80 21.65
N PRO A 146 -5.12 2.69 21.20
CA PRO A 146 -5.54 2.70 19.80
C PRO A 146 -4.35 2.86 18.87
N THR A 147 -4.05 1.84 18.08
CA THR A 147 -2.95 1.85 17.12
C THR A 147 -3.42 1.32 15.78
N LEU A 148 -3.16 2.08 14.72
CA LEU A 148 -3.40 1.67 13.35
C LEU A 148 -2.14 1.96 12.53
N THR A 149 -1.67 0.96 11.80
CA THR A 149 -0.55 1.13 10.88
C THR A 149 -0.91 0.61 9.49
N VAL A 150 -0.41 1.30 8.46
CA VAL A 150 -0.46 0.84 7.08
C VAL A 150 0.98 0.74 6.59
N ARG A 151 1.41 -0.46 6.26
CA ARG A 151 2.78 -0.71 5.83
C ARG A 151 2.81 -1.20 4.39
N TYR A 152 3.65 -0.58 3.60
CA TYR A 152 3.96 -0.91 2.23
C TYR A 152 5.37 -1.50 2.19
N ASP A 153 5.52 -2.74 1.78
CA ASP A 153 6.80 -3.43 1.65
C ASP A 153 7.04 -3.77 0.19
N ARG A 154 8.16 -3.31 -0.36
CA ARG A 154 8.61 -3.67 -1.70
C ARG A 154 9.30 -5.04 -1.68
N LYS A 155 9.08 -5.86 -2.72
CA LYS A 155 9.78 -7.15 -2.95
C LYS A 155 11.22 -6.94 -3.40
#